data_8fa767cc3f42ffa46a1593eef644732c
#
_entry.id   8fa767cc3f42ffa46a1593eef644732c
#
_cell.length_a   1.000
_cell.length_b   1.000
_cell.length_c   1.000
_cell.angle_alpha   90.00
_cell.angle_beta   90.00
_cell.angle_gamma   90.00
#
_symmetry.space_group_name_H-M   'P 1'
#
loop_
_entity.id
_entity.type
_entity.pdbx_description
1 polymer ?
#
loop_
_entity_poly.entity_id
_entity_poly.type
_entity_poly.pdbx_seq_one_letter_code
_entity_poly.pdbx_strand_id
1 'polypeptide(L)'
;MENEFTKVMSERTNEDLIKIVTVEREKYNPTAIEAADLEVEKRKINISEFEKIKEKAIVEKKQKQKVDSNIVGSGVRFLNFLIDTIVWFTLAFIISFLIGFIIQPTDEGIITLIGYIIIFGTFIAYHIIMEIRFQKTIGKFVTKTKVVKLNGEKPTDGDITTRTFCRLIPFDRISFLFVKNGIHDFLSKTKVIKENIS
;
A
#
# COMPACT_ATOMS: atom_id res chain seq x y z
N MET A 1 21.08 -36.90 -13.64
CA MET A 1 20.46 -36.70 -12.31
C MET A 1 19.32 -35.69 -12.48
N GLU A 2 18.12 -36.03 -12.05
CA GLU A 2 17.01 -35.09 -12.09
C GLU A 2 17.32 -33.99 -11.08
N ASN A 3 17.30 -32.73 -11.54
CA ASN A 3 17.57 -31.58 -10.68
C ASN A 3 16.45 -31.49 -9.64
N GLU A 4 16.77 -31.27 -8.37
CA GLU A 4 15.82 -31.14 -7.24
C GLU A 4 14.66 -30.16 -7.55
N PHE A 5 14.92 -29.13 -8.38
CA PHE A 5 13.93 -28.11 -8.74
C PHE A 5 13.12 -28.44 -10.00
N THR A 6 13.42 -29.53 -10.74
CA THR A 6 12.73 -29.85 -12.00
C THR A 6 11.23 -29.96 -11.83
N LYS A 7 10.78 -30.67 -10.78
CA LYS A 7 9.35 -30.81 -10.47
C LYS A 7 8.70 -29.46 -10.12
N VAL A 8 9.36 -28.65 -9.29
CA VAL A 8 8.86 -27.32 -8.88
C VAL A 8 8.72 -26.41 -10.09
N MET A 9 9.69 -26.41 -11.00
CA MET A 9 9.65 -25.59 -12.21
C MET A 9 8.61 -26.08 -13.21
N SER A 10 8.35 -27.38 -13.31
CA SER A 10 7.30 -27.92 -14.17
C SER A 10 5.87 -27.51 -13.75
N GLU A 11 5.66 -27.15 -12.48
CA GLU A 11 4.39 -26.69 -11.94
C GLU A 11 4.18 -25.16 -12.08
N ARG A 12 5.23 -24.40 -12.46
CA ARG A 12 5.17 -22.95 -12.64
C ARG A 12 4.50 -22.56 -13.97
N THR A 13 3.89 -21.36 -13.98
CA THR A 13 3.34 -20.78 -15.21
C THR A 13 4.44 -20.34 -16.17
N ASN A 14 4.13 -20.17 -17.45
CA ASN A 14 5.09 -19.63 -18.42
C ASN A 14 5.56 -18.23 -18.01
N GLU A 15 4.65 -17.40 -17.49
CA GLU A 15 4.98 -16.06 -17.00
C GLU A 15 5.99 -16.10 -15.83
N ASP A 16 5.79 -17.01 -14.87
CA ASP A 16 6.71 -17.17 -13.75
C ASP A 16 8.09 -17.67 -14.20
N LEU A 17 8.12 -18.67 -15.09
CA LEU A 17 9.38 -19.20 -15.64
C LEU A 17 10.16 -18.12 -16.37
N ILE A 18 9.50 -17.34 -17.23
CA ILE A 18 10.15 -16.25 -17.96
C ILE A 18 10.67 -15.18 -16.99
N LYS A 19 9.92 -14.83 -15.93
CA LYS A 19 10.41 -13.92 -14.89
C LYS A 19 11.64 -14.45 -14.17
N ILE A 20 11.67 -15.75 -13.83
CA ILE A 20 12.80 -16.39 -13.15
C ILE A 20 14.05 -16.34 -14.02
N VAL A 21 13.96 -16.76 -15.29
CA VAL A 21 15.12 -16.83 -16.19
C VAL A 21 15.60 -15.46 -16.71
N THR A 22 14.82 -14.39 -16.51
CA THR A 22 15.14 -13.05 -17.00
C THR A 22 15.38 -12.04 -15.87
N VAL A 23 14.33 -11.49 -15.29
CA VAL A 23 14.40 -10.31 -14.37
C VAL A 23 14.61 -10.67 -12.91
N GLU A 24 14.34 -11.90 -12.52
CA GLU A 24 14.41 -12.37 -11.14
C GLU A 24 15.57 -13.35 -10.88
N ARG A 25 16.45 -13.53 -11.85
CA ARG A 25 17.56 -14.48 -11.80
C ARG A 25 18.41 -14.40 -10.52
N GLU A 26 18.62 -13.18 -10.02
CA GLU A 26 19.39 -12.91 -8.80
C GLU A 26 18.74 -13.43 -7.50
N LYS A 27 17.43 -13.76 -7.54
CA LYS A 27 16.69 -14.23 -6.36
C LYS A 27 16.71 -15.74 -6.18
N TYR A 28 17.16 -16.47 -7.19
CA TYR A 28 17.10 -17.92 -7.23
C TYR A 28 18.50 -18.55 -7.23
N ASN A 29 18.58 -19.76 -6.68
CA ASN A 29 19.77 -20.58 -6.72
C ASN A 29 20.12 -20.94 -8.18
N PRO A 30 21.40 -21.01 -8.56
CA PRO A 30 21.82 -21.39 -9.92
C PRO A 30 21.19 -22.70 -10.43
N THR A 31 21.07 -23.71 -9.58
CA THR A 31 20.44 -24.99 -9.94
C THR A 31 18.91 -24.85 -10.21
N ALA A 32 18.24 -23.93 -9.53
CA ALA A 32 16.84 -23.63 -9.78
C ALA A 32 16.65 -22.86 -11.11
N ILE A 33 17.59 -21.97 -11.44
CA ILE A 33 17.60 -21.24 -12.71
C ILE A 33 17.82 -22.21 -13.87
N GLU A 34 18.77 -23.14 -13.75
CA GLU A 34 19.03 -24.17 -14.75
C GLU A 34 17.79 -25.05 -15.02
N ALA A 35 17.09 -25.45 -13.95
CA ALA A 35 15.84 -26.18 -14.08
C ALA A 35 14.75 -25.37 -14.78
N ALA A 36 14.68 -24.05 -14.51
CA ALA A 36 13.73 -23.14 -15.17
C ALA A 36 14.10 -22.93 -16.65
N ASP A 37 15.37 -22.73 -16.99
CA ASP A 37 15.86 -22.60 -18.37
C ASP A 37 15.49 -23.87 -19.17
N LEU A 38 15.75 -25.06 -18.63
CA LEU A 38 15.39 -26.36 -19.27
C LEU A 38 13.87 -26.50 -19.48
N GLU A 39 13.06 -26.08 -18.51
CA GLU A 39 11.60 -26.17 -18.64
C GLU A 39 11.05 -25.17 -19.68
N VAL A 40 11.65 -23.97 -19.79
CA VAL A 40 11.32 -22.99 -20.85
C VAL A 40 11.62 -23.57 -22.24
N GLU A 41 12.79 -24.20 -22.43
CA GLU A 41 13.15 -24.87 -23.69
C GLU A 41 12.21 -26.03 -24.02
N LYS A 42 11.92 -26.87 -23.03
CA LYS A 42 11.01 -28.02 -23.18
C LYS A 42 9.61 -27.60 -23.62
N ARG A 43 9.08 -26.49 -23.10
CA ARG A 43 7.77 -25.97 -23.47
C ARG A 43 7.73 -25.30 -24.82
N LYS A 44 8.86 -25.02 -25.46
CA LYS A 44 8.96 -24.35 -26.76
C LYS A 44 8.12 -23.07 -26.82
N ILE A 45 8.23 -22.23 -25.77
CA ILE A 45 7.45 -20.99 -25.66
C ILE A 45 7.73 -20.12 -26.88
N ASN A 46 6.66 -19.55 -27.47
CA ASN A 46 6.79 -18.70 -28.65
C ASN A 46 7.66 -17.46 -28.34
N ILE A 47 8.58 -17.14 -29.23
CA ILE A 47 9.53 -16.03 -29.07
C ILE A 47 8.79 -14.69 -28.82
N SER A 48 7.68 -14.44 -29.54
CA SER A 48 6.91 -13.21 -29.37
C SER A 48 6.22 -13.13 -28.01
N GLU A 49 5.74 -14.24 -27.47
CA GLU A 49 5.16 -14.35 -26.14
C GLU A 49 6.24 -14.14 -25.06
N PHE A 50 7.40 -14.79 -25.24
CA PHE A 50 8.55 -14.66 -24.36
C PHE A 50 9.00 -13.19 -24.22
N GLU A 51 9.24 -12.50 -25.35
CA GLU A 51 9.69 -11.11 -25.34
C GLU A 51 8.62 -10.18 -24.74
N LYS A 52 7.34 -10.38 -25.02
CA LYS A 52 6.25 -9.59 -24.44
C LYS A 52 6.18 -9.72 -22.91
N ILE A 53 6.31 -10.94 -22.39
CA ILE A 53 6.30 -11.18 -20.94
C ILE A 53 7.55 -10.59 -20.29
N LYS A 54 8.71 -10.76 -20.90
CA LYS A 54 9.98 -10.21 -20.45
C LYS A 54 9.96 -8.68 -20.38
N GLU A 55 9.48 -8.01 -21.43
CA GLU A 55 9.34 -6.55 -21.44
C GLU A 55 8.42 -6.07 -20.31
N LYS A 56 7.26 -6.71 -20.15
CA LYS A 56 6.33 -6.41 -19.05
C LYS A 56 7.01 -6.58 -17.69
N ALA A 57 7.73 -7.68 -17.49
CA ALA A 57 8.43 -7.95 -16.24
C ALA A 57 9.56 -6.93 -15.95
N ILE A 58 10.27 -6.47 -16.98
CA ILE A 58 11.29 -5.41 -16.86
C ILE A 58 10.64 -4.09 -16.43
N VAL A 59 9.52 -3.72 -17.04
CA VAL A 59 8.78 -2.51 -16.70
C VAL A 59 8.28 -2.57 -15.25
N GLU A 60 7.67 -3.68 -14.85
CA GLU A 60 7.21 -3.92 -13.48
C GLU A 60 8.36 -3.82 -12.45
N LYS A 61 9.52 -4.45 -12.75
CA LYS A 61 10.70 -4.37 -11.88
C LYS A 61 11.21 -2.94 -11.72
N LYS A 62 11.30 -2.18 -12.82
CA LYS A 62 11.70 -0.78 -12.81
C LYS A 62 10.72 0.10 -12.02
N GLN A 63 9.41 -0.11 -12.21
CA GLN A 63 8.39 0.64 -11.46
C GLN A 63 8.49 0.35 -9.95
N LYS A 64 8.63 -0.93 -9.58
CA LYS A 64 8.81 -1.33 -8.18
C LYS A 64 10.07 -0.70 -7.58
N GLN A 65 11.19 -0.73 -8.28
CA GLN A 65 12.43 -0.09 -7.83
C GLN A 65 12.25 1.43 -7.66
N LYS A 66 11.56 2.09 -8.59
CA LYS A 66 11.23 3.53 -8.49
C LYS A 66 10.35 3.82 -7.26
N VAL A 67 9.37 2.98 -6.97
CA VAL A 67 8.56 3.10 -5.74
C VAL A 67 9.42 2.94 -4.51
N ASP A 68 10.26 1.89 -4.46
CA ASP A 68 11.09 1.55 -3.30
C ASP A 68 12.14 2.63 -2.99
N SER A 69 12.72 3.25 -4.03
CA SER A 69 13.68 4.36 -3.87
C SER A 69 13.04 5.66 -3.38
N ASN A 70 11.72 5.84 -3.57
CA ASN A 70 10.99 7.04 -3.19
C ASN A 70 10.16 6.89 -1.90
N ILE A 71 10.31 5.77 -1.17
CA ILE A 71 9.61 5.56 0.11
C ILE A 71 10.02 6.64 1.11
N VAL A 72 9.02 7.28 1.74
CA VAL A 72 9.28 8.31 2.74
C VAL A 72 9.74 7.72 4.08
N GLY A 73 10.68 8.41 4.71
CA GLY A 73 11.18 8.04 6.03
C GLY A 73 10.17 8.28 7.16
N SER A 74 10.47 7.73 8.33
CA SER A 74 9.60 7.77 9.53
C SER A 74 9.30 9.20 9.99
N GLY A 75 10.24 10.14 9.91
CA GLY A 75 10.02 11.54 10.31
C GLY A 75 8.94 12.25 9.49
N VAL A 76 8.92 12.05 8.15
CA VAL A 76 7.88 12.62 7.30
C VAL A 76 6.53 11.97 7.59
N ARG A 77 6.50 10.67 7.87
CA ARG A 77 5.28 9.95 8.26
C ARG A 77 4.72 10.45 9.58
N PHE A 78 5.60 10.72 10.55
CA PHE A 78 5.22 11.30 11.82
C PHE A 78 4.62 12.71 11.65
N LEU A 79 5.24 13.54 10.81
CA LEU A 79 4.70 14.86 10.49
C LEU A 79 3.32 14.77 9.83
N ASN A 80 3.14 13.85 8.87
CA ASN A 80 1.83 13.57 8.28
C ASN A 80 0.80 13.22 9.34
N PHE A 81 1.15 12.28 10.23
CA PHE A 81 0.28 11.86 11.33
C PHE A 81 -0.10 13.02 12.25
N LEU A 82 0.86 13.87 12.61
CA LEU A 82 0.62 15.03 13.49
C LEU A 82 -0.36 16.03 12.86
N ILE A 83 -0.10 16.40 11.60
CA ILE A 83 -0.97 17.34 10.86
C ILE A 83 -2.38 16.73 10.68
N ASP A 84 -2.47 15.48 10.25
CA ASP A 84 -3.76 14.80 10.05
C ASP A 84 -4.54 14.66 11.36
N THR A 85 -3.86 14.46 12.48
CA THR A 85 -4.48 14.42 13.81
C THR A 85 -5.09 15.78 14.19
N ILE A 86 -4.37 16.87 13.97
CA ILE A 86 -4.90 18.22 14.22
C ILE A 86 -6.12 18.50 13.35
N VAL A 87 -6.04 18.20 12.05
CA VAL A 87 -7.16 18.38 11.11
C VAL A 87 -8.37 17.56 11.54
N TRP A 88 -8.17 16.28 11.86
CA TRP A 88 -9.26 15.41 12.30
C TRP A 88 -9.95 15.92 13.58
N PHE A 89 -9.18 16.29 14.60
CA PHE A 89 -9.77 16.86 15.83
C PHE A 89 -10.51 18.16 15.57
N THR A 90 -9.99 19.02 14.69
CA THR A 90 -10.68 20.25 14.28
C THR A 90 -12.00 19.95 13.61
N LEU A 91 -12.05 18.98 12.68
CA LEU A 91 -13.28 18.56 12.01
C LEU A 91 -14.27 17.94 13.01
N ALA A 92 -13.81 17.06 13.90
CA ALA A 92 -14.65 16.45 14.92
C ALA A 92 -15.23 17.49 15.87
N PHE A 93 -14.44 18.49 16.26
CA PHE A 93 -14.91 19.60 17.10
C PHE A 93 -15.97 20.43 16.40
N ILE A 94 -15.76 20.83 15.14
CA ILE A 94 -16.74 21.61 14.36
C ILE A 94 -18.05 20.84 14.24
N ILE A 95 -17.98 19.54 13.89
CA ILE A 95 -19.17 18.70 13.73
C ILE A 95 -19.88 18.51 15.06
N SER A 96 -19.15 18.28 16.17
CA SER A 96 -19.75 18.20 17.51
C SER A 96 -20.47 19.51 17.91
N PHE A 97 -19.83 20.65 17.63
CA PHE A 97 -20.42 21.95 17.89
C PHE A 97 -21.73 22.17 17.12
N LEU A 98 -21.72 21.86 15.81
CA LEU A 98 -22.92 22.01 14.97
C LEU A 98 -24.04 21.06 15.39
N ILE A 99 -23.73 19.80 15.70
CA ILE A 99 -24.71 18.82 16.17
C ILE A 99 -25.28 19.24 17.53
N GLY A 100 -24.41 19.67 18.48
CA GLY A 100 -24.85 20.15 19.79
C GLY A 100 -25.76 21.38 19.74
N PHE A 101 -25.66 22.20 18.67
CA PHE A 101 -26.58 23.32 18.46
C PHE A 101 -27.95 22.88 17.96
N ILE A 102 -28.03 21.75 17.23
CA ILE A 102 -29.29 21.23 16.65
C ILE A 102 -29.99 20.26 17.60
N ILE A 103 -29.21 19.38 18.20
CA ILE A 103 -29.66 18.26 19.02
C ILE A 103 -29.16 18.52 20.45
N GLN A 104 -30.09 18.68 21.41
CA GLN A 104 -29.78 18.87 22.83
C GLN A 104 -30.28 17.66 23.63
N PRO A 105 -29.57 16.50 23.54
CA PRO A 105 -29.98 15.33 24.29
C PRO A 105 -29.76 15.59 25.78
N THR A 106 -30.68 15.13 26.61
CA THR A 106 -30.60 15.23 28.08
C THR A 106 -30.04 13.98 28.73
N ASP A 107 -29.99 12.89 27.98
CA ASP A 107 -29.47 11.60 28.46
C ASP A 107 -27.94 11.50 28.20
N GLU A 108 -27.18 11.27 29.29
CA GLU A 108 -25.70 11.17 29.23
C GLU A 108 -25.21 10.03 28.35
N GLY A 109 -25.93 8.91 28.29
CA GLY A 109 -25.58 7.76 27.47
C GLY A 109 -25.72 8.11 25.98
N ILE A 110 -26.76 8.83 25.59
CA ILE A 110 -26.97 9.31 24.22
C ILE A 110 -25.90 10.32 23.84
N ILE A 111 -25.52 11.24 24.71
CA ILE A 111 -24.46 12.23 24.47
C ILE A 111 -23.14 11.51 24.20
N THR A 112 -22.81 10.53 25.04
CA THR A 112 -21.58 9.72 24.91
C THR A 112 -21.57 8.94 23.60
N LEU A 113 -22.68 8.29 23.24
CA LEU A 113 -22.78 7.54 21.99
C LEU A 113 -22.59 8.44 20.76
N ILE A 114 -23.24 9.59 20.73
CA ILE A 114 -23.08 10.59 19.66
C ILE A 114 -21.61 11.03 19.57
N GLY A 115 -20.96 11.28 20.71
CA GLY A 115 -19.55 11.64 20.77
C GLY A 115 -18.65 10.59 20.11
N TYR A 116 -18.84 9.32 20.41
CA TYR A 116 -18.08 8.23 19.76
C TYR A 116 -18.36 8.15 18.27
N ILE A 117 -19.61 8.26 17.83
CA ILE A 117 -19.97 8.24 16.40
C ILE A 117 -19.28 9.40 15.67
N ILE A 118 -19.26 10.59 16.24
CA ILE A 118 -18.60 11.75 15.64
C ILE A 118 -17.07 11.50 15.54
N ILE A 119 -16.44 11.08 16.62
CA ILE A 119 -14.99 10.87 16.65
C ILE A 119 -14.56 9.80 15.65
N PHE A 120 -15.16 8.62 15.69
CA PHE A 120 -14.79 7.53 14.78
C PHE A 120 -15.28 7.76 13.36
N GLY A 121 -16.50 8.27 13.20
CA GLY A 121 -17.09 8.56 11.88
C GLY A 121 -16.30 9.62 11.12
N THR A 122 -15.94 10.72 11.76
CA THR A 122 -15.11 11.77 11.13
C THR A 122 -13.71 11.27 10.80
N PHE A 123 -13.11 10.43 11.66
CA PHE A 123 -11.82 9.82 11.39
C PHE A 123 -11.85 8.97 10.13
N ILE A 124 -12.79 8.05 10.05
CA ILE A 124 -12.94 7.13 8.92
C ILE A 124 -13.26 7.91 7.65
N ALA A 125 -14.26 8.80 7.71
CA ALA A 125 -14.67 9.60 6.56
C ALA A 125 -13.55 10.49 6.03
N TYR A 126 -12.81 11.19 6.90
CA TYR A 126 -11.70 12.04 6.51
C TYR A 126 -10.63 11.25 5.73
N HIS A 127 -10.17 10.11 6.27
CA HIS A 127 -9.10 9.35 5.64
C HIS A 127 -9.57 8.67 4.34
N ILE A 128 -10.77 8.07 4.32
CA ILE A 128 -11.30 7.41 3.13
C ILE A 128 -11.53 8.41 2.01
N ILE A 129 -12.26 9.50 2.27
CA ILE A 129 -12.61 10.48 1.24
C ILE A 129 -11.36 11.12 0.66
N MET A 130 -10.42 11.55 1.51
CA MET A 130 -9.20 12.20 1.07
C MET A 130 -8.30 11.26 0.27
N GLU A 131 -8.06 10.05 0.75
CA GLU A 131 -7.16 9.12 0.07
C GLU A 131 -7.78 8.50 -1.20
N ILE A 132 -9.09 8.27 -1.27
CA ILE A 132 -9.76 7.81 -2.51
C ILE A 132 -9.71 8.91 -3.59
N ARG A 133 -10.04 10.14 -3.23
CA ARG A 133 -10.11 11.25 -4.19
C ARG A 133 -8.72 11.72 -4.63
N PHE A 134 -7.80 11.90 -3.69
CA PHE A 134 -6.54 12.59 -3.92
C PHE A 134 -5.30 11.71 -3.72
N GLN A 135 -5.44 10.46 -3.28
CA GLN A 135 -4.33 9.59 -2.82
C GLN A 135 -3.53 10.21 -1.65
N LYS A 136 -4.06 11.25 -1.02
CA LYS A 136 -3.38 12.08 -0.01
C LYS A 136 -4.37 12.52 1.06
N THR A 137 -3.88 12.66 2.28
CA THR A 137 -4.52 13.43 3.36
C THR A 137 -3.95 14.85 3.38
N ILE A 138 -4.46 15.75 4.19
CA ILE A 138 -3.93 17.13 4.31
C ILE A 138 -2.47 17.10 4.74
N GLY A 139 -2.09 16.25 5.69
CA GLY A 139 -0.70 16.09 6.08
C GLY A 139 0.20 15.69 4.90
N LYS A 140 -0.28 14.78 4.04
CA LYS A 140 0.44 14.37 2.83
C LYS A 140 0.50 15.44 1.75
N PHE A 141 -0.49 16.32 1.67
CA PHE A 141 -0.40 17.49 0.79
C PHE A 141 0.71 18.43 1.23
N VAL A 142 0.82 18.73 2.52
CA VAL A 142 1.87 19.58 3.09
C VAL A 142 3.26 19.02 2.86
N THR A 143 3.42 17.69 3.04
CA THR A 143 4.73 17.03 2.91
C THR A 143 5.04 16.56 1.49
N LYS A 144 4.18 16.85 0.50
CA LYS A 144 4.33 16.41 -0.90
C LYS A 144 4.54 14.91 -1.02
N THR A 145 3.67 14.14 -0.38
CA THR A 145 3.70 12.67 -0.40
C THR A 145 2.36 12.12 -0.86
N LYS A 146 2.36 10.89 -1.37
CA LYS A 146 1.14 10.20 -1.81
C LYS A 146 1.17 8.71 -1.52
N VAL A 147 -0.04 8.12 -1.47
CA VAL A 147 -0.24 6.67 -1.32
C VAL A 147 -0.27 6.02 -2.70
N VAL A 148 0.48 4.94 -2.86
CA VAL A 148 0.50 4.12 -4.07
C VAL A 148 0.49 2.64 -3.71
N LYS A 149 0.12 1.78 -4.66
CA LYS A 149 0.32 0.33 -4.57
C LYS A 149 1.81 -0.02 -4.64
N LEU A 150 2.14 -1.29 -4.38
CA LEU A 150 3.51 -1.80 -4.48
C LEU A 150 4.12 -1.64 -5.88
N ASN A 151 3.29 -1.63 -6.92
CA ASN A 151 3.69 -1.42 -8.32
C ASN A 151 3.66 0.06 -8.76
N GLY A 152 3.34 0.99 -7.86
CA GLY A 152 3.29 2.43 -8.14
C GLY A 152 1.94 2.94 -8.67
N GLU A 153 0.98 2.06 -8.92
CA GLU A 153 -0.36 2.45 -9.37
C GLU A 153 -1.18 3.12 -8.26
N LYS A 154 -2.29 3.74 -8.67
CA LYS A 154 -3.28 4.27 -7.74
C LYS A 154 -3.89 3.13 -6.93
N PRO A 155 -4.01 3.26 -5.58
CA PRO A 155 -4.73 2.30 -4.76
C PRO A 155 -6.20 2.20 -5.17
N THR A 156 -6.78 1.02 -5.03
CA THR A 156 -8.23 0.82 -5.15
C THR A 156 -8.95 1.34 -3.90
N ASP A 157 -10.24 1.55 -4.01
CA ASP A 157 -11.07 1.95 -2.86
C ASP A 157 -11.02 0.90 -1.73
N GLY A 158 -10.92 -0.39 -2.09
CA GLY A 158 -10.72 -1.49 -1.13
C GLY A 158 -9.40 -1.40 -0.39
N ASP A 159 -8.30 -1.08 -1.09
CA ASP A 159 -6.98 -0.90 -0.46
C ASP A 159 -7.02 0.27 0.55
N ILE A 160 -7.66 1.39 0.19
CA ILE A 160 -7.79 2.56 1.06
C ILE A 160 -8.70 2.27 2.27
N THR A 161 -9.80 1.57 2.06
CA THR A 161 -10.70 1.16 3.14
C THR A 161 -9.97 0.25 4.13
N THR A 162 -9.32 -0.80 3.64
CA THR A 162 -8.49 -1.69 4.46
C THR A 162 -7.45 -0.91 5.25
N ARG A 163 -6.72 -0.01 4.59
CA ARG A 163 -5.72 0.85 5.19
C ARG A 163 -6.30 1.71 6.34
N THR A 164 -7.49 2.29 6.13
CA THR A 164 -8.12 3.16 7.12
C THR A 164 -8.57 2.37 8.35
N PHE A 165 -9.14 1.18 8.18
CA PHE A 165 -9.50 0.32 9.31
C PHE A 165 -8.27 -0.21 10.06
N CYS A 166 -7.19 -0.55 9.35
CA CYS A 166 -5.94 -0.95 10.01
C CYS A 166 -5.36 0.13 10.92
N ARG A 167 -5.59 1.42 10.62
CA ARG A 167 -5.18 2.54 11.49
C ARG A 167 -5.93 2.59 12.83
N LEU A 168 -7.02 1.85 13.01
CA LEU A 168 -7.70 1.69 14.29
C LEU A 168 -7.02 0.65 15.19
N ILE A 169 -6.10 -0.15 14.66
CA ILE A 169 -5.32 -1.10 15.44
C ILE A 169 -4.41 -0.31 16.40
N PRO A 170 -4.44 -0.60 17.71
CA PRO A 170 -3.56 0.03 18.65
C PRO A 170 -2.09 -0.08 18.20
N PHE A 171 -1.32 0.98 18.38
CA PHE A 171 0.09 1.10 17.98
C PHE A 171 0.38 1.13 16.45
N ASP A 172 -0.58 0.90 15.56
CA ASP A 172 -0.33 1.05 14.13
C ASP A 172 0.26 2.42 13.79
N ARG A 173 -0.28 3.49 14.40
CA ARG A 173 0.14 4.87 14.16
C ARG A 173 1.55 5.22 14.57
N ILE A 174 2.17 4.38 15.40
CA ILE A 174 3.57 4.52 15.81
C ILE A 174 4.44 3.38 15.31
N SER A 175 3.85 2.38 14.65
CA SER A 175 4.59 1.24 14.10
C SER A 175 5.66 1.65 13.08
N PHE A 176 5.41 2.73 12.31
CA PHE A 176 6.39 3.27 11.36
C PHE A 176 7.65 3.88 12.02
N LEU A 177 7.66 4.10 13.33
CA LEU A 177 8.87 4.51 14.04
C LEU A 177 9.85 3.35 14.21
N PHE A 178 9.34 2.11 14.26
CA PHE A 178 10.14 0.89 14.48
C PHE A 178 10.42 0.15 13.17
N VAL A 179 9.52 0.26 12.18
CA VAL A 179 9.64 -0.39 10.85
C VAL A 179 9.42 0.63 9.75
N LYS A 180 10.13 0.47 8.61
CA LYS A 180 10.03 1.38 7.46
C LYS A 180 8.61 1.56 6.93
N ASN A 181 7.74 0.55 7.09
CA ASN A 181 6.34 0.58 6.66
C ASN A 181 5.44 0.39 7.88
N GLY A 182 4.39 1.20 8.02
CA GLY A 182 3.36 0.98 9.05
C GLY A 182 2.59 -0.32 8.80
N ILE A 183 1.95 -0.86 9.85
CA ILE A 183 1.13 -2.08 9.75
C ILE A 183 0.02 -1.89 8.71
N HIS A 184 -0.63 -0.71 8.67
CA HIS A 184 -1.64 -0.37 7.68
C HIS A 184 -1.09 -0.38 6.25
N ASP A 185 0.17 0.01 6.01
CA ASP A 185 0.82 -0.05 4.71
C ASP A 185 1.02 -1.49 4.25
N PHE A 186 1.45 -2.35 5.18
CA PHE A 186 1.69 -3.76 4.90
C PHE A 186 0.39 -4.51 4.59
N LEU A 187 -0.62 -4.37 5.43
CA LEU A 187 -1.90 -5.07 5.29
C LEU A 187 -2.69 -4.61 4.05
N SER A 188 -2.61 -3.34 3.70
CA SER A 188 -3.26 -2.79 2.50
C SER A 188 -2.43 -2.91 1.23
N LYS A 189 -1.24 -3.52 1.28
CA LYS A 189 -0.29 -3.63 0.15
C LYS A 189 -0.01 -2.29 -0.53
N THR A 190 0.09 -1.23 0.26
CA THR A 190 0.35 0.14 -0.22
C THR A 190 1.65 0.69 0.36
N LYS A 191 2.13 1.78 -0.19
CA LYS A 191 3.30 2.52 0.28
C LYS A 191 3.06 4.02 0.22
N VAL A 192 3.75 4.78 1.08
CA VAL A 192 3.79 6.23 1.00
C VAL A 192 5.11 6.65 0.37
N ILE A 193 5.03 7.36 -0.74
CA ILE A 193 6.19 7.83 -1.51
C ILE A 193 6.22 9.35 -1.61
N LYS A 194 7.40 9.91 -1.84
CA LYS A 194 7.53 11.32 -2.23
C LYS A 194 6.87 11.54 -3.59
N GLU A 195 6.16 12.65 -3.74
CA GLU A 195 5.67 13.10 -5.02
C GLU A 195 6.84 13.74 -5.76
N ASN A 196 7.28 13.11 -6.86
CA ASN A 196 8.25 13.75 -7.73
C ASN A 196 7.55 14.94 -8.40
N ILE A 197 8.05 16.14 -8.14
CA ILE A 197 7.72 17.30 -8.95
C ILE A 197 8.42 17.04 -10.29
N SER A 198 7.64 16.55 -11.28
CA SER A 198 8.09 16.50 -12.68
C SER A 198 8.13 17.90 -13.24
#